data_f731b118291b5b96c6ec16843a0fc4f0
#
_entry.id   f731b118291b5b96c6ec16843a0fc4f0
#
_cell.length_a   1.000
_cell.length_b   1.000
_cell.length_c   1.000
_cell.angle_alpha   90.00
_cell.angle_beta   90.00
_cell.angle_gamma   90.00
#
_symmetry.space_group_name_H-M   'P 1'
#
loop_
_entity.id
_entity.type
_entity.pdbx_description
1 polymer ?
#
loop_
_entity_poly.entity_id
_entity_poly.type
_entity_poly.pdbx_seq_one_letter_code
_entity_poly.pdbx_strand_id
1 'polypeptide(L)'
;MKFRNITALFMAAAMFSMVGLTGCSSQSGGQDSGSAGQSSQEDASTESGDLLSQIQERGEIIIAMEGTWAPWTYHDESDNLVGYDVEVATKIAEKLGVEPKFVEGEWDGLLAGLDAGRYDIMVNGVDITPERAEKYDFSTPYAYNRTAVITQKDNDSIKALEDLNGKTTANTISSTYAELAEQYGATVTGVDDLNQTFELLLSGRIDATLNAEVTYYDYMKEHPDANAKIAVLTADANEVAIPMRKGDETATLRAAIDTAIEEMRADGTLKELSEKYFGTDISTNE
;
A
#
# COMPACT_ATOMS: atom_id res chain seq x y z
N MET A 1 -0.65 38.49 -35.81
CA MET A 1 -1.13 38.29 -37.16
C MET A 1 -1.82 36.93 -37.27
N LYS A 2 -3.13 37.00 -37.57
CA LYS A 2 -4.06 35.97 -38.06
C LYS A 2 -4.43 34.77 -37.18
N PHE A 3 -5.57 34.96 -36.53
CA PHE A 3 -6.58 33.96 -36.12
C PHE A 3 -7.00 33.05 -37.30
N ARG A 4 -7.28 31.78 -36.99
CA ARG A 4 -8.29 31.03 -37.75
C ARG A 4 -9.03 30.05 -36.83
N ASN A 5 -10.25 30.44 -36.50
CA ASN A 5 -11.34 29.60 -36.05
C ASN A 5 -11.77 28.63 -37.14
N ILE A 6 -12.13 27.40 -36.80
CA ILE A 6 -13.10 26.60 -37.56
C ILE A 6 -14.05 25.96 -36.56
N THR A 7 -15.29 26.41 -36.69
CA THR A 7 -16.52 25.95 -36.00
C THR A 7 -17.27 25.04 -36.97
N ALA A 8 -18.15 24.23 -36.38
CA ALA A 8 -19.31 23.52 -36.93
C ALA A 8 -19.07 22.06 -37.32
N LEU A 9 -19.98 21.13 -37.14
CA LEU A 9 -21.45 21.19 -37.14
C LEU A 9 -22.03 19.86 -36.59
N PHE A 10 -23.18 19.95 -35.95
CA PHE A 10 -24.17 18.92 -35.56
C PHE A 10 -24.49 17.88 -36.64
N MET A 11 -24.81 16.65 -36.23
CA MET A 11 -26.06 16.01 -36.64
C MET A 11 -26.48 14.85 -35.74
N ALA A 12 -27.67 14.99 -35.21
CA ALA A 12 -28.46 13.97 -34.52
C ALA A 12 -29.18 13.10 -35.54
N ALA A 13 -29.35 11.80 -35.21
CA ALA A 13 -30.43 11.02 -35.81
C ALA A 13 -30.90 9.94 -34.84
N ALA A 14 -32.06 10.14 -34.29
CA ALA A 14 -32.84 9.14 -33.59
C ALA A 14 -33.60 8.30 -34.62
N MET A 15 -33.71 6.98 -34.38
CA MET A 15 -34.82 6.20 -34.94
C MET A 15 -35.30 5.13 -33.99
N PHE A 16 -36.54 5.31 -33.62
CA PHE A 16 -37.47 4.41 -32.96
C PHE A 16 -37.79 3.21 -33.86
N SER A 17 -38.01 2.05 -33.30
CA SER A 17 -38.95 1.05 -33.81
C SER A 17 -39.46 0.16 -32.69
N MET A 18 -40.70 0.42 -32.32
CA MET A 18 -41.62 -0.49 -31.63
C MET A 18 -42.27 -1.41 -32.65
N VAL A 19 -42.49 -2.67 -32.34
CA VAL A 19 -43.61 -3.55 -32.73
C VAL A 19 -43.46 -4.79 -31.89
N GLY A 20 -44.40 -5.40 -31.14
CA GLY A 20 -45.86 -5.35 -31.16
C GLY A 20 -46.33 -6.65 -30.50
N LEU A 21 -47.35 -6.52 -29.71
CA LEU A 21 -48.10 -7.51 -28.92
C LEU A 21 -48.66 -8.66 -29.75
N THR A 22 -48.97 -9.74 -29.06
CA THR A 22 -50.24 -10.51 -28.94
C THR A 22 -49.88 -11.98 -28.78
N GLY A 23 -50.57 -12.81 -28.03
CA GLY A 23 -51.87 -12.82 -27.48
C GLY A 23 -52.10 -14.07 -26.64
N CYS A 24 -53.19 -14.02 -25.94
CA CYS A 24 -53.75 -14.91 -24.95
C CYS A 24 -54.23 -16.28 -25.43
N SER A 25 -54.45 -17.13 -24.39
CA SER A 25 -55.68 -17.94 -24.11
C SER A 25 -55.49 -19.45 -24.30
N SER A 26 -55.69 -20.12 -23.29
CA SER A 26 -56.76 -20.80 -22.56
C SER A 26 -56.68 -22.32 -22.59
N GLN A 27 -56.55 -22.86 -21.40
CA GLN A 27 -57.44 -23.82 -20.70
C GLN A 27 -57.61 -25.26 -21.26
N SER A 28 -57.25 -26.17 -20.42
CA SER A 28 -58.03 -27.28 -19.83
C SER A 28 -57.32 -28.63 -19.83
N GLY A 29 -57.16 -29.15 -18.62
CA GLY A 29 -57.62 -30.45 -18.19
C GLY A 29 -56.85 -31.71 -18.58
N GLY A 30 -56.28 -32.36 -17.55
CA GLY A 30 -55.94 -33.77 -17.62
C GLY A 30 -54.90 -34.17 -16.57
N GLN A 31 -55.40 -34.75 -15.48
CA GLN A 31 -54.58 -35.50 -14.52
C GLN A 31 -53.97 -36.71 -15.22
N ASP A 32 -52.72 -36.99 -15.00
CA ASP A 32 -52.32 -38.29 -14.46
C ASP A 32 -50.88 -38.32 -13.90
N SER A 33 -50.72 -39.22 -13.00
CA SER A 33 -49.65 -39.49 -12.07
C SER A 33 -48.34 -39.90 -12.72
N GLY A 34 -47.20 -39.51 -12.09
CA GLY A 34 -46.08 -40.41 -12.15
C GLY A 34 -44.68 -39.79 -12.14
N SER A 35 -44.05 -40.04 -11.04
CA SER A 35 -42.59 -40.20 -10.88
C SER A 35 -41.75 -38.97 -10.61
N ALA A 36 -41.27 -38.95 -9.38
CA ALA A 36 -40.20 -38.14 -8.86
C ALA A 36 -38.96 -38.20 -9.72
N GLY A 37 -38.61 -37.07 -10.30
CA GLY A 37 -37.26 -36.74 -10.75
C GLY A 37 -36.79 -35.62 -9.88
N GLN A 38 -36.06 -35.96 -8.85
CA GLN A 38 -35.28 -35.02 -8.05
C GLN A 38 -34.17 -34.45 -8.97
N SER A 39 -34.43 -33.31 -9.57
CA SER A 39 -33.36 -32.49 -10.10
C SER A 39 -32.68 -31.87 -8.90
N SER A 40 -31.55 -32.44 -8.52
CA SER A 40 -30.54 -31.78 -7.73
C SER A 40 -30.24 -30.44 -8.41
N GLN A 41 -30.78 -29.35 -7.87
CA GLN A 41 -30.15 -28.07 -8.02
C GLN A 41 -28.78 -28.22 -7.37
N GLU A 42 -27.77 -28.43 -8.18
CA GLU A 42 -26.42 -28.09 -7.81
C GLU A 42 -26.44 -26.58 -7.52
N ASP A 43 -26.47 -26.24 -6.24
CA ASP A 43 -25.99 -24.95 -5.77
C ASP A 43 -24.59 -24.80 -6.36
N ALA A 44 -24.50 -24.00 -7.41
CA ALA A 44 -23.25 -23.40 -7.80
C ALA A 44 -22.92 -22.38 -6.69
N SER A 45 -22.46 -22.88 -5.54
CA SER A 45 -21.56 -22.12 -4.70
C SER A 45 -20.39 -21.81 -5.60
N THR A 46 -20.32 -20.60 -6.11
CA THR A 46 -19.05 -20.00 -6.53
C THR A 46 -18.16 -20.08 -5.29
N GLU A 47 -17.38 -21.16 -5.18
CA GLU A 47 -16.18 -21.15 -4.38
C GLU A 47 -15.39 -19.95 -4.89
N SER A 48 -15.42 -18.86 -4.15
CA SER A 48 -14.39 -17.83 -4.27
C SER A 48 -13.12 -18.55 -3.85
N GLY A 49 -12.37 -19.01 -4.84
CA GLY A 49 -11.20 -19.84 -4.60
C GLY A 49 -10.24 -19.09 -3.70
N ASP A 50 -9.67 -19.79 -2.76
CA ASP A 50 -8.59 -19.38 -1.90
C ASP A 50 -7.53 -18.59 -2.69
N LEU A 51 -7.19 -17.39 -2.25
CA LEU A 51 -6.32 -16.46 -3.00
C LEU A 51 -4.92 -17.05 -3.21
N LEU A 52 -4.38 -17.79 -2.24
CA LEU A 52 -3.08 -18.45 -2.39
C LEU A 52 -3.10 -19.46 -3.55
N SER A 53 -4.17 -20.26 -3.65
CA SER A 53 -4.32 -21.22 -4.75
C SER A 53 -4.40 -20.51 -6.11
N GLN A 54 -5.12 -19.39 -6.20
CA GLN A 54 -5.21 -18.59 -7.43
C GLN A 54 -3.84 -18.00 -7.82
N ILE A 55 -3.06 -17.50 -6.84
CA ILE A 55 -1.70 -17.00 -7.03
C ILE A 55 -0.79 -18.14 -7.56
N GLN A 56 -0.85 -19.31 -6.95
CA GLN A 56 -0.03 -20.48 -7.36
C GLN A 56 -0.42 -21.00 -8.74
N GLU A 57 -1.70 -21.06 -9.06
CA GLU A 57 -2.18 -21.45 -10.40
C GLU A 57 -1.75 -20.43 -11.48
N ARG A 58 -1.77 -19.13 -11.14
CA ARG A 58 -1.32 -18.05 -12.03
C ARG A 58 0.20 -18.03 -12.19
N GLY A 59 0.93 -18.54 -11.19
CA GLY A 59 2.39 -18.57 -11.14
C GLY A 59 3.04 -17.22 -10.81
N GLU A 60 2.26 -16.21 -10.44
CA GLU A 60 2.74 -14.87 -10.05
C GLU A 60 1.94 -14.30 -8.89
N ILE A 61 2.60 -13.51 -8.03
CA ILE A 61 1.97 -12.69 -6.99
C ILE A 61 2.10 -11.21 -7.35
N ILE A 62 0.98 -10.47 -7.33
CA ILE A 62 0.95 -9.06 -7.68
C ILE A 62 1.12 -8.23 -6.41
N ILE A 63 2.20 -7.44 -6.36
CA ILE A 63 2.67 -6.74 -5.18
C ILE A 63 2.69 -5.23 -5.45
N ALA A 64 1.95 -4.47 -4.65
CA ALA A 64 1.91 -3.01 -4.75
C ALA A 64 3.01 -2.35 -3.91
N MET A 65 3.63 -1.29 -4.43
CA MET A 65 4.61 -0.44 -3.73
C MET A 65 4.77 0.91 -4.42
N GLU A 66 5.45 1.87 -3.77
CA GLU A 66 5.63 3.22 -4.34
C GLU A 66 6.74 3.28 -5.39
N GLY A 67 7.90 2.70 -5.14
CA GLY A 67 9.08 2.84 -6.01
C GLY A 67 9.79 4.20 -5.89
N THR A 68 9.38 5.08 -4.98
CA THR A 68 9.90 6.44 -4.81
C THR A 68 10.35 6.75 -3.36
N TRP A 69 10.42 5.76 -2.51
CA TRP A 69 10.71 5.90 -1.08
C TRP A 69 11.95 5.10 -0.68
N ALA A 70 13.15 5.67 -0.91
CA ALA A 70 14.42 5.07 -0.48
C ALA A 70 14.53 5.06 1.07
N PRO A 71 15.14 4.03 1.66
CA PRO A 71 15.69 2.82 1.04
C PRO A 71 14.70 1.62 1.05
N TRP A 72 13.39 1.86 1.24
CA TRP A 72 12.35 0.84 1.28
C TRP A 72 12.00 0.31 -0.11
N THR A 73 11.55 1.21 -1.01
CA THR A 73 11.25 0.93 -2.41
C THR A 73 11.70 2.11 -3.27
N TYR A 74 12.63 1.91 -4.19
CA TYR A 74 13.15 3.00 -5.03
C TYR A 74 13.83 2.46 -6.28
N HIS A 75 14.12 3.35 -7.23
CA HIS A 75 14.91 3.03 -8.41
C HIS A 75 16.38 3.39 -8.20
N ASP A 76 17.27 2.45 -8.53
CA ASP A 76 18.72 2.69 -8.51
C ASP A 76 19.17 3.55 -9.72
N GLU A 77 20.47 3.88 -9.79
CA GLU A 77 21.03 4.66 -10.90
C GLU A 77 20.85 4.02 -12.29
N SER A 78 20.54 2.74 -12.35
CA SER A 78 20.27 1.97 -13.58
C SER A 78 18.80 1.81 -13.86
N ASP A 79 17.93 2.51 -13.11
CA ASP A 79 16.47 2.44 -13.20
C ASP A 79 15.88 1.06 -12.86
N ASN A 80 16.57 0.30 -12.00
CA ASN A 80 16.01 -0.94 -11.47
C ASN A 80 15.26 -0.65 -10.17
N LEU A 81 14.08 -1.24 -10.01
CA LEU A 81 13.34 -1.21 -8.75
C LEU A 81 14.08 -2.06 -7.71
N VAL A 82 14.50 -1.42 -6.63
CA VAL A 82 15.29 -1.99 -5.54
C VAL A 82 14.80 -1.48 -4.18
N GLY A 83 15.31 -2.05 -3.10
CA GLY A 83 14.99 -1.63 -1.74
C GLY A 83 14.71 -2.79 -0.81
N TYR A 84 14.62 -2.48 0.48
CA TYR A 84 14.36 -3.49 1.51
C TYR A 84 13.07 -4.27 1.22
N ASP A 85 11.99 -3.56 0.96
CA ASP A 85 10.68 -4.15 0.71
C ASP A 85 10.62 -4.95 -0.60
N VAL A 86 11.36 -4.50 -1.62
CA VAL A 86 11.46 -5.22 -2.88
C VAL A 86 12.10 -6.60 -2.68
N GLU A 87 13.19 -6.64 -1.89
CA GLU A 87 13.87 -7.92 -1.62
C GLU A 87 13.08 -8.80 -0.64
N VAL A 88 12.45 -8.24 0.39
CA VAL A 88 11.55 -8.98 1.29
C VAL A 88 10.41 -9.61 0.48
N ALA A 89 9.75 -8.84 -0.37
CA ALA A 89 8.66 -9.31 -1.22
C ALA A 89 9.12 -10.40 -2.22
N THR A 90 10.32 -10.23 -2.80
CA THR A 90 10.92 -11.23 -3.69
C THR A 90 11.18 -12.55 -2.95
N LYS A 91 11.74 -12.49 -1.73
CA LYS A 91 11.98 -13.68 -0.91
C LYS A 91 10.69 -14.38 -0.49
N ILE A 92 9.64 -13.63 -0.19
CA ILE A 92 8.32 -14.19 0.08
C ILE A 92 7.78 -14.91 -1.17
N ALA A 93 7.83 -14.27 -2.34
CA ALA A 93 7.38 -14.90 -3.59
C ALA A 93 8.15 -16.20 -3.90
N GLU A 94 9.48 -16.20 -3.73
CA GLU A 94 10.33 -17.39 -3.85
C GLU A 94 9.85 -18.53 -2.92
N LYS A 95 9.52 -18.21 -1.66
CA LYS A 95 9.02 -19.20 -0.68
C LYS A 95 7.61 -19.71 -1.01
N LEU A 96 6.78 -18.87 -1.63
CA LEU A 96 5.46 -19.28 -2.13
C LEU A 96 5.53 -20.08 -3.45
N GLY A 97 6.70 -20.13 -4.09
CA GLY A 97 6.94 -20.86 -5.35
C GLY A 97 6.37 -20.13 -6.57
N VAL A 98 6.31 -18.79 -6.55
CA VAL A 98 5.77 -17.94 -7.61
C VAL A 98 6.70 -16.79 -7.94
N GLU A 99 6.49 -16.13 -9.10
CA GLU A 99 7.25 -14.96 -9.50
C GLU A 99 6.61 -13.67 -8.89
N PRO A 100 7.40 -12.73 -8.38
CA PRO A 100 6.90 -11.43 -7.94
C PRO A 100 6.60 -10.54 -9.16
N LYS A 101 5.45 -9.90 -9.15
CA LYS A 101 5.08 -8.87 -10.13
C LYS A 101 4.80 -7.56 -9.41
N PHE A 102 5.74 -6.65 -9.48
CA PHE A 102 5.62 -5.35 -8.84
C PHE A 102 4.74 -4.40 -9.65
N VAL A 103 3.90 -3.65 -8.94
CA VAL A 103 3.06 -2.58 -9.49
C VAL A 103 3.29 -1.34 -8.65
N GLU A 104 3.84 -0.32 -9.30
CA GLU A 104 4.16 0.95 -8.66
C GLU A 104 3.01 1.93 -8.75
N GLY A 105 2.88 2.80 -7.75
CA GLY A 105 1.87 3.84 -7.68
C GLY A 105 2.06 4.77 -6.50
N GLU A 106 1.30 5.85 -6.47
CA GLU A 106 1.29 6.79 -5.35
C GLU A 106 0.59 6.16 -4.14
N TRP A 107 1.09 6.45 -2.92
CA TRP A 107 0.61 5.88 -1.65
C TRP A 107 -0.91 5.83 -1.53
N ASP A 108 -1.59 6.98 -1.76
CA ASP A 108 -3.04 7.06 -1.60
C ASP A 108 -3.81 6.14 -2.56
N GLY A 109 -3.22 5.84 -3.72
CA GLY A 109 -3.77 4.93 -4.71
C GLY A 109 -3.55 3.45 -4.41
N LEU A 110 -2.49 3.10 -3.65
CA LEU A 110 -2.10 1.70 -3.40
C LEU A 110 -3.10 0.98 -2.50
N LEU A 111 -3.49 1.56 -1.36
CA LEU A 111 -4.49 0.96 -0.47
C LEU A 111 -5.85 0.82 -1.16
N ALA A 112 -6.29 1.86 -1.90
CA ALA A 112 -7.52 1.80 -2.69
C ALA A 112 -7.46 0.72 -3.80
N GLY A 113 -6.29 0.49 -4.36
CA GLY A 113 -6.05 -0.57 -5.34
C GLY A 113 -6.10 -1.97 -4.71
N LEU A 114 -5.60 -2.12 -3.48
CA LEU A 114 -5.71 -3.35 -2.70
C LEU A 114 -7.17 -3.70 -2.40
N ASP A 115 -7.95 -2.72 -1.94
CA ASP A 115 -9.41 -2.87 -1.72
C ASP A 115 -10.14 -3.33 -2.98
N ALA A 116 -9.76 -2.76 -4.12
CA ALA A 116 -10.36 -3.10 -5.41
C ALA A 116 -9.86 -4.44 -6.01
N GLY A 117 -8.96 -5.15 -5.31
CA GLY A 117 -8.39 -6.42 -5.79
C GLY A 117 -7.48 -6.28 -7.00
N ARG A 118 -6.87 -5.10 -7.22
CA ARG A 118 -5.89 -4.89 -8.29
C ARG A 118 -4.55 -5.54 -7.99
N TYR A 119 -4.28 -5.75 -6.71
CA TYR A 119 -3.08 -6.36 -6.16
C TYR A 119 -3.46 -7.47 -5.19
N ASP A 120 -2.57 -8.42 -5.00
CA ASP A 120 -2.76 -9.47 -4.00
C ASP A 120 -2.37 -8.97 -2.61
N ILE A 121 -1.23 -8.26 -2.53
CA ILE A 121 -0.67 -7.68 -1.31
C ILE A 121 -0.04 -6.31 -1.59
N MET A 122 0.26 -5.57 -0.53
CA MET A 122 1.07 -4.35 -0.59
C MET A 122 2.29 -4.52 0.32
N VAL A 123 3.50 -4.25 -0.20
CA VAL A 123 4.75 -4.26 0.57
C VAL A 123 5.41 -2.89 0.39
N ASN A 124 5.25 -2.02 1.38
CA ASN A 124 5.66 -0.61 1.32
C ASN A 124 5.78 0.01 2.71
N GLY A 125 6.51 -0.63 3.61
CA GLY A 125 6.72 -0.12 4.96
C GLY A 125 5.42 0.19 5.72
N VAL A 126 4.39 -0.64 5.57
CA VAL A 126 3.04 -0.32 6.07
C VAL A 126 2.94 -0.59 7.56
N ASP A 127 2.77 0.47 8.34
CA ASP A 127 2.52 0.36 9.78
C ASP A 127 1.17 -0.29 10.07
N ILE A 128 1.14 -1.20 11.04
CA ILE A 128 -0.11 -1.67 11.64
C ILE A 128 -0.68 -0.56 12.52
N THR A 129 -1.88 -0.10 12.20
CA THR A 129 -2.64 0.81 13.05
C THR A 129 -4.01 0.21 13.38
N PRO A 130 -4.66 0.62 14.49
CA PRO A 130 -6.00 0.15 14.81
C PRO A 130 -6.99 0.41 13.67
N GLU A 131 -6.93 1.57 13.03
CA GLU A 131 -7.80 1.92 11.92
C GLU A 131 -7.57 1.01 10.70
N ARG A 132 -6.30 0.76 10.34
CA ARG A 132 -5.96 -0.12 9.21
C ARG A 132 -6.34 -1.57 9.51
N ALA A 133 -6.15 -2.05 10.76
CA ALA A 133 -6.53 -3.39 11.18
C ALA A 133 -8.05 -3.64 11.19
N GLU A 134 -8.88 -2.59 11.19
CA GLU A 134 -10.32 -2.73 10.96
C GLU A 134 -10.65 -3.09 9.51
N LYS A 135 -9.83 -2.65 8.55
CA LYS A 135 -10.06 -2.80 7.10
C LYS A 135 -9.28 -3.94 6.47
N TYR A 136 -8.07 -4.19 6.96
CA TYR A 136 -7.11 -5.15 6.39
C TYR A 136 -6.75 -6.24 7.37
N ASP A 137 -6.41 -7.42 6.86
CA ASP A 137 -5.64 -8.40 7.58
C ASP A 137 -4.15 -8.14 7.33
N PHE A 138 -3.33 -8.31 8.36
CA PHE A 138 -1.89 -8.08 8.29
C PHE A 138 -1.12 -9.38 8.51
N SER A 139 0.04 -9.49 7.89
CA SER A 139 1.02 -10.50 8.25
C SER A 139 1.62 -10.25 9.64
N THR A 140 2.39 -11.21 10.12
CA THR A 140 3.39 -10.96 11.18
C THR A 140 4.30 -9.80 10.77
N PRO A 141 4.68 -8.88 11.68
CA PRO A 141 5.61 -7.80 11.36
C PRO A 141 6.95 -8.31 10.84
N TYR A 142 7.46 -7.71 9.77
CA TYR A 142 8.77 -8.04 9.21
C TYR A 142 9.85 -7.00 9.53
N ALA A 143 9.45 -5.82 10.03
CA ALA A 143 10.33 -4.75 10.47
C ALA A 143 9.69 -3.94 11.60
N TYR A 144 10.54 -3.23 12.35
CA TYR A 144 10.17 -2.32 13.43
C TYR A 144 10.92 -1.02 13.25
N ASN A 145 10.22 0.10 13.20
CA ASN A 145 10.84 1.38 12.89
C ASN A 145 10.22 2.53 13.68
N ARG A 146 11.05 3.41 14.24
CA ARG A 146 10.59 4.59 14.96
C ARG A 146 10.30 5.73 13.99
N THR A 147 9.32 6.56 14.37
CA THR A 147 9.04 7.80 13.66
C THR A 147 9.98 8.91 14.16
N ALA A 148 10.66 9.55 13.23
CA ALA A 148 11.50 10.72 13.45
C ALA A 148 10.76 11.99 13.07
N VAL A 149 10.79 13.00 13.94
CA VAL A 149 10.46 14.39 13.59
C VAL A 149 11.75 15.05 13.11
N ILE A 150 11.78 15.44 11.85
CA ILE A 150 12.95 15.97 11.16
C ILE A 150 12.77 17.47 11.00
N THR A 151 13.77 18.27 11.39
CA THR A 151 13.79 19.73 11.29
C THR A 151 15.07 20.23 10.65
N GLN A 152 15.14 21.54 10.31
CA GLN A 152 16.42 22.16 10.01
C GLN A 152 17.32 22.13 11.25
N LYS A 153 18.67 22.07 11.05
CA LYS A 153 19.65 21.94 12.13
C LYS A 153 19.60 23.08 13.15
N ASP A 154 19.23 24.28 12.71
CA ASP A 154 19.12 25.48 13.53
C ASP A 154 17.73 25.69 14.15
N ASN A 155 16.78 24.82 13.86
CA ASN A 155 15.44 24.85 14.50
C ASN A 155 15.49 24.17 15.87
N ASP A 156 15.46 24.96 16.94
CA ASP A 156 15.41 24.50 18.32
C ASP A 156 14.02 24.64 18.96
N SER A 157 12.98 24.93 18.14
CA SER A 157 11.62 25.14 18.63
C SER A 157 10.83 23.83 18.81
N ILE A 158 11.32 22.71 18.30
CA ILE A 158 10.69 21.38 18.40
C ILE A 158 11.65 20.45 19.15
N LYS A 159 11.23 19.99 20.33
CA LYS A 159 12.00 19.10 21.23
C LYS A 159 11.16 17.95 21.77
N ALA A 160 9.85 17.99 21.55
CA ALA A 160 8.88 16.96 21.88
C ALA A 160 7.78 16.97 20.81
N LEU A 161 6.96 15.92 20.75
CA LEU A 161 5.84 15.84 19.80
C LEU A 161 4.82 16.96 20.01
N GLU A 162 4.61 17.36 21.26
CA GLU A 162 3.70 18.46 21.65
C GLU A 162 4.10 19.80 21.05
N ASP A 163 5.37 19.99 20.71
CA ASP A 163 5.88 21.22 20.10
C ASP A 163 5.46 21.35 18.61
N LEU A 164 4.89 20.31 18.03
CA LEU A 164 4.29 20.33 16.69
C LEU A 164 3.01 21.18 16.64
N ASN A 165 2.41 21.51 17.79
CA ASN A 165 1.21 22.30 17.84
C ASN A 165 1.39 23.68 17.18
N GLY A 166 0.58 23.93 16.15
CA GLY A 166 0.64 25.17 15.35
C GLY A 166 1.82 25.27 14.39
N LYS A 167 2.59 24.19 14.20
CA LYS A 167 3.66 24.09 13.21
C LYS A 167 3.11 23.63 11.85
N THR A 168 3.93 23.81 10.82
CA THR A 168 3.67 23.33 9.47
C THR A 168 4.54 22.12 9.16
N THR A 169 3.93 21.08 8.61
CA THR A 169 4.64 19.88 8.13
C THR A 169 4.26 19.56 6.70
N ALA A 170 5.02 18.69 6.03
CA ALA A 170 4.66 18.12 4.74
C ALA A 170 4.88 16.61 4.78
N ASN A 171 3.85 15.88 4.39
CA ASN A 171 3.86 14.42 4.35
C ASN A 171 2.86 13.94 3.29
N THR A 172 3.01 12.72 2.83
CA THR A 172 1.99 12.05 2.02
C THR A 172 0.71 11.95 2.85
N ILE A 173 -0.41 12.40 2.30
CA ILE A 173 -1.72 12.33 2.96
C ILE A 173 -2.08 10.86 3.23
N SER A 174 -2.86 10.59 4.27
CA SER A 174 -3.20 9.23 4.75
C SER A 174 -2.01 8.36 5.23
N SER A 175 -0.79 8.94 5.32
CA SER A 175 0.32 8.28 6.00
C SER A 175 0.22 8.41 7.52
N THR A 176 0.75 7.43 8.26
CA THR A 176 0.85 7.52 9.73
C THR A 176 1.67 8.72 10.18
N TYR A 177 2.56 9.22 9.34
CA TYR A 177 3.35 10.43 9.59
C TYR A 177 2.50 11.70 9.55
N ALA A 178 1.60 11.82 8.55
CA ALA A 178 0.65 12.92 8.48
C ALA A 178 -0.33 12.87 9.66
N GLU A 179 -0.90 11.70 9.94
CA GLU A 179 -1.83 11.47 11.05
C GLU A 179 -1.20 11.84 12.40
N LEU A 180 0.05 11.42 12.65
CA LEU A 180 0.78 11.76 13.88
C LEU A 180 1.02 13.27 13.99
N ALA A 181 1.41 13.95 12.91
CA ALA A 181 1.61 15.38 12.90
C ALA A 181 0.31 16.13 13.22
N GLU A 182 -0.81 15.75 12.59
CA GLU A 182 -2.14 16.31 12.84
C GLU A 182 -2.63 16.06 14.27
N GLN A 183 -2.38 14.85 14.81
CA GLN A 183 -2.72 14.50 16.19
C GLN A 183 -2.07 15.46 17.21
N TYR A 184 -0.85 15.92 16.92
CA TYR A 184 -0.13 16.89 17.73
C TYR A 184 -0.37 18.35 17.31
N GLY A 185 -1.36 18.60 16.45
CA GLY A 185 -1.83 19.94 16.10
C GLY A 185 -1.00 20.66 15.04
N ALA A 186 -0.22 19.95 14.25
CA ALA A 186 0.43 20.52 13.09
C ALA A 186 -0.56 20.70 11.93
N THR A 187 -0.24 21.63 11.02
CA THR A 187 -0.91 21.76 9.73
C THR A 187 -0.09 21.01 8.68
N VAL A 188 -0.66 19.94 8.12
CA VAL A 188 0.02 19.12 7.12
C VAL A 188 -0.24 19.64 5.71
N THR A 189 0.82 19.77 4.92
CA THR A 189 0.77 20.00 3.48
C THR A 189 0.97 18.66 2.79
N GLY A 190 0.02 18.25 1.92
CA GLY A 190 0.15 17.03 1.13
C GLY A 190 1.26 17.14 0.10
N VAL A 191 2.07 16.10 -0.02
CA VAL A 191 3.11 15.91 -1.04
C VAL A 191 3.06 14.46 -1.53
N ASP A 192 3.59 14.23 -2.73
CA ASP A 192 3.49 12.93 -3.38
C ASP A 192 4.69 12.02 -3.05
N ASP A 193 5.84 12.60 -2.71
CA ASP A 193 7.07 11.85 -2.47
C ASP A 193 8.01 12.47 -1.43
N LEU A 194 9.02 11.70 -1.04
CA LEU A 194 10.03 12.07 -0.04
C LEU A 194 10.88 13.28 -0.47
N ASN A 195 11.21 13.41 -1.76
CA ASN A 195 12.07 14.49 -2.24
C ASN A 195 11.38 15.84 -2.08
N GLN A 196 10.10 15.94 -2.44
CA GLN A 196 9.29 17.14 -2.23
C GLN A 196 9.24 17.54 -0.75
N THR A 197 9.14 16.55 0.15
CA THR A 197 9.14 16.77 1.59
C THR A 197 10.45 17.46 2.05
N PHE A 198 11.60 16.90 1.65
CA PHE A 198 12.90 17.49 2.01
C PHE A 198 13.15 18.84 1.32
N GLU A 199 12.70 19.05 0.10
CA GLU A 199 12.78 20.35 -0.57
C GLU A 199 12.04 21.44 0.22
N LEU A 200 10.84 21.16 0.69
CA LEU A 200 10.06 22.08 1.51
C LEU A 200 10.74 22.36 2.86
N LEU A 201 11.26 21.32 3.52
CA LEU A 201 11.97 21.45 4.78
C LEU A 201 13.23 22.29 4.63
N LEU A 202 14.10 21.94 3.69
CA LEU A 202 15.39 22.61 3.51
C LEU A 202 15.26 24.05 3.02
N SER A 203 14.18 24.35 2.27
CA SER A 203 13.87 25.72 1.87
C SER A 203 13.18 26.57 2.98
N GLY A 204 12.88 25.99 4.14
CA GLY A 204 12.21 26.66 5.25
C GLY A 204 10.74 26.98 5.00
N ARG A 205 10.09 26.27 4.08
CA ARG A 205 8.66 26.43 3.79
C ARG A 205 7.78 25.68 4.77
N ILE A 206 8.34 24.69 5.48
CA ILE A 206 7.72 23.97 6.58
C ILE A 206 8.67 23.96 7.78
N ASP A 207 8.10 23.78 8.98
CA ASP A 207 8.86 23.74 10.23
C ASP A 207 9.49 22.38 10.48
N ALA A 208 8.80 21.31 10.08
CA ALA A 208 9.24 19.91 10.28
C ALA A 208 8.62 18.99 9.25
N THR A 209 9.15 17.76 9.16
CA THR A 209 8.49 16.61 8.55
C THR A 209 8.65 15.40 9.45
N LEU A 210 7.80 14.41 9.28
CA LEU A 210 7.88 13.12 9.99
C LEU A 210 8.17 12.02 8.97
N ASN A 211 9.04 11.08 9.34
CA ASN A 211 9.32 9.90 8.51
C ASN A 211 9.95 8.80 9.35
N ALA A 212 10.18 7.64 8.73
CA ALA A 212 10.98 6.57 9.30
C ALA A 212 12.38 7.08 9.70
N GLU A 213 12.85 6.71 10.89
CA GLU A 213 14.21 7.05 11.34
C GLU A 213 15.28 6.61 10.32
N VAL A 214 15.12 5.40 9.79
CA VAL A 214 16.05 4.82 8.80
C VAL A 214 16.07 5.59 7.48
N THR A 215 14.94 6.15 7.06
CA THR A 215 14.82 7.01 5.87
C THR A 215 15.61 8.31 6.04
N TYR A 216 15.59 8.91 7.24
CA TYR A 216 16.43 10.08 7.52
C TYR A 216 17.91 9.75 7.43
N TYR A 217 18.36 8.62 7.98
CA TYR A 217 19.78 8.26 7.92
C TYR A 217 20.25 7.97 6.49
N ASP A 218 19.42 7.32 5.68
CA ASP A 218 19.71 7.09 4.27
C ASP A 218 19.81 8.42 3.50
N TYR A 219 18.83 9.30 3.68
CA TYR A 219 18.86 10.64 3.09
C TYR A 219 20.15 11.41 3.46
N MET A 220 20.55 11.38 4.73
CA MET A 220 21.77 12.07 5.19
C MET A 220 23.06 11.42 4.69
N LYS A 221 23.05 10.14 4.36
CA LYS A 221 24.19 9.46 3.75
C LYS A 221 24.42 9.95 2.31
N GLU A 222 23.35 10.13 1.54
CA GLU A 222 23.41 10.67 0.18
C GLU A 222 23.59 12.21 0.17
N HIS A 223 23.13 12.90 1.22
CA HIS A 223 23.15 14.36 1.36
C HIS A 223 23.81 14.81 2.67
N PRO A 224 25.12 14.54 2.90
CA PRO A 224 25.77 14.76 4.20
C PRO A 224 25.78 16.23 4.65
N ASP A 225 25.71 17.17 3.73
CA ASP A 225 25.70 18.60 3.99
C ASP A 225 24.27 19.17 4.16
N ALA A 226 23.23 18.35 4.02
CA ALA A 226 21.84 18.81 4.18
C ALA A 226 21.62 19.44 5.55
N ASN A 227 20.91 20.58 5.58
CA ASN A 227 20.56 21.30 6.81
C ASN A 227 19.38 20.64 7.51
N ALA A 228 19.50 19.34 7.87
CA ALA A 228 18.46 18.57 8.54
C ALA A 228 19.00 17.83 9.77
N LYS A 229 18.16 17.69 10.81
CA LYS A 229 18.43 16.87 12.00
C LYS A 229 17.16 16.15 12.44
N ILE A 230 17.31 15.02 13.12
CA ILE A 230 16.24 14.46 13.94
C ILE A 230 16.11 15.33 15.19
N ALA A 231 14.95 15.93 15.38
CA ALA A 231 14.63 16.72 16.58
C ALA A 231 13.98 15.83 17.67
N VAL A 232 13.14 14.88 17.27
CA VAL A 232 12.42 13.96 18.15
C VAL A 232 12.37 12.59 17.50
N LEU A 233 12.49 11.53 18.32
CA LEU A 233 12.16 10.16 17.95
C LEU A 233 11.02 9.66 18.84
N THR A 234 10.08 8.90 18.28
CA THR A 234 9.08 8.21 19.09
C THR A 234 9.75 7.20 20.02
N ALA A 235 9.16 6.99 21.20
CA ALA A 235 9.71 6.05 22.19
C ALA A 235 9.56 4.59 21.72
N ASP A 236 8.41 4.28 21.14
CA ASP A 236 8.08 2.96 20.65
C ASP A 236 8.29 2.90 19.13
N ALA A 237 8.67 1.71 18.65
CA ALA A 237 8.74 1.43 17.23
C ALA A 237 7.36 1.01 16.70
N ASN A 238 7.05 1.43 15.49
CA ASN A 238 5.90 0.95 14.74
C ASN A 238 6.17 -0.47 14.24
N GLU A 239 5.14 -1.29 14.21
CA GLU A 239 5.16 -2.62 13.61
C GLU A 239 4.85 -2.52 12.12
N VAL A 240 5.82 -2.89 11.28
CA VAL A 240 5.70 -2.85 9.82
C VAL A 240 5.34 -4.24 9.31
N ALA A 241 4.22 -4.36 8.60
CA ALA A 241 3.68 -5.62 8.13
C ALA A 241 3.04 -5.51 6.74
N ILE A 242 2.63 -6.63 6.19
CA ILE A 242 2.05 -6.74 4.85
C ILE A 242 0.53 -6.76 4.95
N PRO A 243 -0.18 -5.70 4.53
CA PRO A 243 -1.63 -5.69 4.45
C PRO A 243 -2.13 -6.49 3.25
N MET A 244 -3.25 -7.14 3.46
CA MET A 244 -4.06 -7.82 2.44
C MET A 244 -5.53 -7.59 2.71
N ARG A 245 -6.39 -7.82 1.72
CA ARG A 245 -7.84 -7.70 1.91
C ARG A 245 -8.29 -8.56 3.07
N LYS A 246 -9.22 -8.04 3.85
CA LYS A 246 -9.76 -8.76 5.00
C LYS A 246 -10.75 -9.83 4.56
N GLY A 247 -10.61 -11.03 5.08
CA GLY A 247 -11.57 -12.11 4.87
C GLY A 247 -10.96 -13.50 4.75
N ASP A 248 -11.85 -14.50 4.70
CA ASP A 248 -11.43 -15.92 4.64
C ASP A 248 -10.67 -16.26 3.36
N GLU A 249 -10.90 -15.53 2.27
CA GLU A 249 -10.21 -15.75 0.99
C GLU A 249 -8.70 -15.52 1.04
N THR A 250 -8.23 -14.69 1.97
CA THR A 250 -6.81 -14.33 2.15
C THR A 250 -6.14 -15.08 3.30
N ALA A 251 -6.89 -15.85 4.09
CA ALA A 251 -6.39 -16.47 5.32
C ALA A 251 -5.20 -17.41 5.08
N THR A 252 -5.24 -18.22 4.03
CA THR A 252 -4.16 -19.15 3.68
C THR A 252 -2.95 -18.42 3.11
N LEU A 253 -3.14 -17.37 2.31
CA LEU A 253 -2.07 -16.51 1.84
C LEU A 253 -1.36 -15.84 3.02
N ARG A 254 -2.12 -15.30 3.98
CA ARG A 254 -1.55 -14.71 5.20
C ARG A 254 -0.71 -15.72 5.97
N ALA A 255 -1.25 -16.91 6.23
CA ALA A 255 -0.52 -17.95 6.96
C ALA A 255 0.78 -18.38 6.23
N ALA A 256 0.77 -18.42 4.90
CA ALA A 256 1.95 -18.73 4.10
C ALA A 256 2.99 -17.60 4.15
N ILE A 257 2.56 -16.34 4.09
CA ILE A 257 3.42 -15.16 4.27
C ILE A 257 4.01 -15.12 5.67
N ASP A 258 3.20 -15.35 6.72
CA ASP A 258 3.66 -15.42 8.11
C ASP A 258 4.76 -16.47 8.27
N THR A 259 4.55 -17.67 7.72
CA THR A 259 5.56 -18.73 7.71
C THR A 259 6.85 -18.28 7.00
N ALA A 260 6.72 -17.63 5.84
CA ALA A 260 7.88 -17.12 5.10
C ALA A 260 8.67 -16.08 5.90
N ILE A 261 8.00 -15.15 6.57
CA ILE A 261 8.62 -14.13 7.43
C ILE A 261 9.32 -14.77 8.62
N GLU A 262 8.67 -15.74 9.30
CA GLU A 262 9.26 -16.44 10.44
C GLU A 262 10.51 -17.23 10.03
N GLU A 263 10.50 -17.92 8.90
CA GLU A 263 11.66 -18.61 8.35
C GLU A 263 12.79 -17.64 8.03
N MET A 264 12.51 -16.51 7.34
CA MET A 264 13.50 -15.48 7.02
C MET A 264 14.07 -14.80 8.27
N ARG A 265 13.30 -14.71 9.35
CA ARG A 265 13.78 -14.24 10.64
C ARG A 265 14.70 -15.27 11.29
N ALA A 266 14.30 -16.54 11.29
CA ALA A 266 15.06 -17.63 11.93
C ALA A 266 16.39 -17.92 11.23
N ASP A 267 16.45 -17.81 9.89
CA ASP A 267 17.68 -18.05 9.11
C ASP A 267 18.58 -16.81 8.96
N GLY A 268 18.12 -15.64 9.44
CA GLY A 268 18.87 -14.38 9.43
C GLY A 268 18.70 -13.55 8.17
N THR A 269 17.89 -14.00 7.19
CA THR A 269 17.66 -13.26 5.93
C THR A 269 17.13 -11.85 6.18
N LEU A 270 16.11 -11.68 7.05
CA LEU A 270 15.57 -10.34 7.37
C LEU A 270 16.63 -9.42 7.97
N LYS A 271 17.48 -9.95 8.85
CA LYS A 271 18.59 -9.18 9.43
C LYS A 271 19.58 -8.74 8.36
N GLU A 272 20.03 -9.66 7.50
CA GLU A 272 20.97 -9.34 6.42
C GLU A 272 20.41 -8.26 5.49
N LEU A 273 19.15 -8.35 5.10
CA LEU A 273 18.48 -7.35 4.29
C LEU A 273 18.36 -6.00 5.02
N SER A 274 18.02 -6.04 6.29
CA SER A 274 17.94 -4.85 7.14
C SER A 274 19.30 -4.14 7.25
N GLU A 275 20.35 -4.86 7.58
CA GLU A 275 21.71 -4.32 7.65
C GLU A 275 22.21 -3.78 6.29
N LYS A 276 21.83 -4.44 5.18
CA LYS A 276 22.18 -4.02 3.83
C LYS A 276 21.60 -2.64 3.48
N TYR A 277 20.32 -2.44 3.75
CA TYR A 277 19.60 -1.23 3.33
C TYR A 277 19.66 -0.11 4.36
N PHE A 278 19.62 -0.43 5.64
CA PHE A 278 19.51 0.54 6.72
C PHE A 278 20.80 0.69 7.55
N GLY A 279 21.77 -0.23 7.39
CA GLY A 279 22.99 -0.25 8.20
C GLY A 279 22.74 -0.67 9.66
N THR A 280 21.54 -1.10 9.99
CA THR A 280 21.13 -1.56 11.32
C THR A 280 20.05 -2.63 11.20
N ASP A 281 19.91 -3.46 12.24
CA ASP A 281 18.87 -4.48 12.29
C ASP A 281 17.57 -3.89 12.83
N ILE A 282 16.55 -3.78 11.97
CA ILE A 282 15.18 -3.40 12.32
C ILE A 282 14.20 -4.58 12.18
N SER A 283 14.70 -5.80 11.98
CA SER A 283 13.86 -7.00 11.84
C SER A 283 13.30 -7.50 13.17
N THR A 284 13.80 -7.00 14.29
CA THR A 284 13.36 -7.32 15.65
C THR A 284 13.08 -6.05 16.45
N ASN A 285 12.25 -6.15 17.47
CA ASN A 285 11.89 -5.05 18.38
C ASN A 285 12.75 -5.09 19.66
N GLU A 286 14.06 -5.36 19.52
CA GLU A 286 15.00 -5.42 20.65
C GLU A 286 15.83 -4.12 20.81
#